data_5a1862821991f6bf478c32e4186f09a1
#
_entry.id   5a1862821991f6bf478c32e4186f09a1
#
_cell.length_a   1.000
_cell.length_b   1.000
_cell.length_c   1.000
_cell.angle_alpha   90.00
_cell.angle_beta   90.00
_cell.angle_gamma   90.00
#
_symmetry.space_group_name_H-M   'P 1'
#
loop_
_entity.id
_entity.type
_entity.pdbx_description
1 polymer ?
#
loop_
_entity_poly.entity_id
_entity_poly.type
_entity_poly.pdbx_seq_one_letter_code
_entity_poly.pdbx_strand_id
1 'polypeptide(L)'
;MSPLTAEHVDGLKHLLIPVADDEWMIGHRGSEWLALAPDLEEDLALSSLSQDEMGHAQLFYDLAHELGAETADYQVYQRPVGQWHHAALTAAPRSDWAEWVFRRYLYEVFDSIRRRALTHIPFPPLLAALKKMDHEEAYHLAHGRSLMRTLALGGSESRAYLDRALAQDWPLVPDLFEWTGPDESWAGFAAHDLAPSMLRSHFESVVQLDFAGWNLTWPGDLGSASEKARHHEGSGDLAALLNEMREVRVVATKAAW
;
A
#
# COMPACT_ATOMS: atom_id res chain seq x y z
N MET A 1 -22.78 -12.74 -17.39
CA MET A 1 -22.44 -12.76 -15.96
C MET A 1 -23.72 -12.51 -15.17
N SER A 2 -23.92 -13.22 -14.06
CA SER A 2 -25.01 -12.89 -13.14
C SER A 2 -24.77 -11.48 -12.57
N PRO A 3 -25.83 -10.68 -12.32
CA PRO A 3 -25.68 -9.39 -11.68
C PRO A 3 -25.08 -9.56 -10.28
N LEU A 4 -24.28 -8.58 -9.85
CA LEU A 4 -23.75 -8.55 -8.48
C LEU A 4 -24.92 -8.48 -7.48
N THR A 5 -24.84 -9.25 -6.42
CA THR A 5 -25.79 -9.13 -5.29
C THR A 5 -25.41 -7.92 -4.43
N ALA A 6 -26.31 -7.47 -3.55
CA ALA A 6 -25.99 -6.38 -2.60
C ALA A 6 -24.78 -6.73 -1.70
N GLU A 7 -24.67 -7.99 -1.31
CA GLU A 7 -23.54 -8.50 -0.54
C GLU A 7 -22.22 -8.44 -1.32
N HIS A 8 -22.23 -8.81 -2.62
CA HIS A 8 -21.07 -8.67 -3.48
C HIS A 8 -20.63 -7.20 -3.65
N VAL A 9 -21.60 -6.29 -3.80
CA VAL A 9 -21.31 -4.85 -3.91
C VAL A 9 -20.66 -4.32 -2.64
N ASP A 10 -21.18 -4.71 -1.48
CA ASP A 10 -20.65 -4.29 -0.19
C ASP A 10 -19.26 -4.89 0.08
N GLY A 11 -19.09 -6.18 -0.19
CA GLY A 11 -17.79 -6.85 -0.10
C GLY A 11 -16.71 -6.21 -0.99
N LEU A 12 -17.07 -5.83 -2.24
CA LEU A 12 -16.15 -5.12 -3.13
C LEU A 12 -15.72 -3.76 -2.57
N LYS A 13 -16.62 -2.98 -1.98
CA LYS A 13 -16.24 -1.70 -1.35
C LYS A 13 -15.26 -1.90 -0.20
N HIS A 14 -15.49 -2.91 0.64
CA HIS A 14 -14.59 -3.28 1.75
C HIS A 14 -13.22 -3.78 1.27
N LEU A 15 -13.09 -4.25 0.05
CA LEU A 15 -11.82 -4.60 -0.57
C LEU A 15 -11.14 -3.41 -1.25
N LEU A 16 -11.89 -2.65 -2.06
CA LEU A 16 -11.33 -1.61 -2.94
C LEU A 16 -10.87 -0.37 -2.16
N ILE A 17 -11.62 0.06 -1.13
CA ILE A 17 -11.28 1.27 -0.38
C ILE A 17 -9.97 1.11 0.42
N PRO A 18 -9.73 0.03 1.18
CA PRO A 18 -8.44 -0.17 1.84
C PRO A 18 -7.26 -0.31 0.87
N VAL A 19 -7.47 -0.91 -0.31
CA VAL A 19 -6.44 -0.96 -1.36
C VAL A 19 -6.10 0.44 -1.82
N ALA A 20 -7.12 1.25 -2.16
CA ALA A 20 -6.91 2.65 -2.56
C ALA A 20 -6.24 3.49 -1.47
N ASP A 21 -6.58 3.25 -0.20
CA ASP A 21 -5.95 3.93 0.93
C ASP A 21 -4.47 3.59 1.07
N ASP A 22 -4.08 2.33 0.86
CA ASP A 22 -2.69 1.90 0.86
C ASP A 22 -1.89 2.58 -0.25
N GLU A 23 -2.40 2.52 -1.51
CA GLU A 23 -1.78 3.15 -2.69
C GLU A 23 -1.60 4.66 -2.48
N TRP A 24 -2.66 5.33 -2.01
CA TRP A 24 -2.60 6.77 -1.75
C TRP A 24 -1.53 7.12 -0.72
N MET A 25 -1.48 6.37 0.39
CA MET A 25 -0.55 6.65 1.49
C MET A 25 0.89 6.39 1.08
N ILE A 26 1.20 5.28 0.43
CA ILE A 26 2.57 4.98 0.00
C ILE A 26 3.03 5.97 -1.08
N GLY A 27 2.16 6.36 -2.01
CA GLY A 27 2.44 7.39 -3.00
C GLY A 27 2.70 8.76 -2.37
N HIS A 28 1.85 9.18 -1.43
CA HIS A 28 2.04 10.46 -0.73
C HIS A 28 3.33 10.48 0.09
N ARG A 29 3.62 9.42 0.87
CA ARG A 29 4.88 9.29 1.61
C ARG A 29 6.10 9.24 0.69
N GLY A 30 5.97 8.66 -0.50
CA GLY A 30 7.00 8.71 -1.54
C GLY A 30 7.29 10.13 -2.01
N SER A 31 6.26 10.95 -2.18
CA SER A 31 6.41 12.34 -2.61
C SER A 31 7.18 13.23 -1.61
N GLU A 32 7.21 12.86 -0.33
CA GLU A 32 8.01 13.57 0.70
C GLU A 32 9.53 13.44 0.48
N TRP A 33 9.97 12.54 -0.40
CA TRP A 33 11.38 12.34 -0.75
C TRP A 33 11.82 13.15 -1.96
N LEU A 34 10.91 13.82 -2.67
CA LEU A 34 11.26 14.67 -3.82
C LEU A 34 12.26 15.75 -3.41
N ALA A 35 13.33 15.89 -4.19
CA ALA A 35 14.50 16.72 -3.92
C ALA A 35 15.33 16.29 -2.67
N LEU A 36 15.08 15.12 -2.11
CA LEU A 36 15.78 14.55 -0.95
C LEU A 36 16.37 13.17 -1.21
N ALA A 37 16.05 12.56 -2.35
CA ALA A 37 16.62 11.28 -2.76
C ALA A 37 18.15 11.38 -2.93
N PRO A 38 18.89 10.25 -2.83
CA PRO A 38 20.35 10.28 -2.81
C PRO A 38 20.98 10.77 -4.12
N ASP A 39 20.29 10.66 -5.24
CA ASP A 39 20.72 11.15 -6.55
C ASP A 39 19.52 11.55 -7.41
N LEU A 40 19.81 12.12 -8.59
CA LEU A 40 18.79 12.63 -9.50
C LEU A 40 17.93 11.50 -10.10
N GLU A 41 18.53 10.38 -10.36
CA GLU A 41 17.86 9.22 -10.95
C GLU A 41 16.81 8.66 -10.00
N GLU A 42 17.14 8.55 -8.71
CA GLU A 42 16.20 8.12 -7.68
C GLU A 42 15.12 9.16 -7.42
N ASP A 43 15.45 10.46 -7.48
CA ASP A 43 14.47 11.53 -7.33
C ASP A 43 13.41 11.50 -8.45
N LEU A 44 13.86 11.31 -9.70
CA LEU A 44 12.98 11.15 -10.86
C LEU A 44 12.14 9.87 -10.77
N ALA A 45 12.76 8.76 -10.36
CA ALA A 45 12.05 7.49 -10.16
C ALA A 45 10.95 7.63 -9.11
N LEU A 46 11.24 8.23 -7.95
CA LEU A 46 10.25 8.46 -6.89
C LEU A 46 9.11 9.37 -7.33
N SER A 47 9.42 10.40 -8.14
CA SER A 47 8.38 11.26 -8.70
C SER A 47 7.39 10.47 -9.54
N SER A 48 7.89 9.59 -10.43
CA SER A 48 7.05 8.73 -11.26
C SER A 48 6.28 7.72 -10.41
N LEU A 49 6.98 6.97 -9.56
CA LEU A 49 6.39 5.96 -8.68
C LEU A 49 5.26 6.54 -7.82
N SER A 50 5.47 7.73 -7.22
CA SER A 50 4.45 8.38 -6.38
C SER A 50 3.23 8.81 -7.19
N GLN A 51 3.41 9.26 -8.43
CA GLN A 51 2.30 9.61 -9.32
C GLN A 51 1.52 8.37 -9.76
N ASP A 52 2.21 7.28 -10.08
CA ASP A 52 1.59 6.02 -10.46
C ASP A 52 0.72 5.48 -9.31
N GLU A 53 1.24 5.43 -8.07
CA GLU A 53 0.48 4.98 -6.89
C GLU A 53 -0.78 5.82 -6.64
N MET A 54 -0.67 7.16 -6.73
CA MET A 54 -1.84 8.04 -6.59
C MET A 54 -2.84 7.82 -7.73
N GLY A 55 -2.38 7.52 -8.94
CA GLY A 55 -3.20 7.13 -10.07
C GLY A 55 -3.91 5.79 -9.86
N HIS A 56 -3.22 4.81 -9.28
CA HIS A 56 -3.79 3.52 -8.89
C HIS A 56 -4.86 3.68 -7.82
N ALA A 57 -4.57 4.47 -6.78
CA ALA A 57 -5.55 4.81 -5.75
C ALA A 57 -6.82 5.41 -6.35
N GLN A 58 -6.67 6.36 -7.30
CA GLN A 58 -7.80 6.96 -8.01
C GLN A 58 -8.65 5.90 -8.73
N LEU A 59 -8.01 4.95 -9.44
CA LEU A 59 -8.72 3.87 -10.11
C LEU A 59 -9.55 3.02 -9.14
N PHE A 60 -9.00 2.65 -8.00
CA PHE A 60 -9.71 1.85 -7.00
C PHE A 60 -10.84 2.64 -6.33
N TYR A 61 -10.64 3.93 -6.02
CA TYR A 61 -11.72 4.79 -5.51
C TYR A 61 -12.84 4.98 -6.53
N ASP A 62 -12.52 5.15 -7.81
CA ASP A 62 -13.52 5.29 -8.88
C ASP A 62 -14.34 4.01 -9.03
N LEU A 63 -13.70 2.83 -8.96
CA LEU A 63 -14.42 1.55 -8.93
C LEU A 63 -15.34 1.42 -7.71
N ALA A 64 -14.89 1.85 -6.53
CA ALA A 64 -15.74 1.86 -5.33
C ALA A 64 -16.90 2.86 -5.49
N HIS A 65 -16.65 4.00 -6.13
CA HIS A 65 -17.69 5.00 -6.42
C HIS A 65 -18.77 4.45 -7.38
N GLU A 66 -18.39 3.73 -8.42
CA GLU A 66 -19.34 3.03 -9.32
C GLU A 66 -20.22 2.02 -8.55
N LEU A 67 -19.76 1.52 -7.41
CA LEU A 67 -20.49 0.65 -6.50
C LEU A 67 -21.27 1.41 -5.40
N GLY A 68 -21.31 2.75 -5.48
CA GLY A 68 -22.10 3.60 -4.59
C GLY A 68 -21.32 4.13 -3.36
N ALA A 69 -19.99 4.04 -3.34
CA ALA A 69 -19.18 4.77 -2.37
C ALA A 69 -19.09 6.26 -2.74
N GLU A 70 -18.57 7.09 -1.84
CA GLU A 70 -18.26 8.48 -2.10
C GLU A 70 -17.15 8.63 -3.17
N THR A 71 -17.08 9.81 -3.80
CA THR A 71 -16.07 10.10 -4.83
C THR A 71 -14.65 10.02 -4.29
N ALA A 72 -13.65 9.81 -5.17
CA ALA A 72 -12.24 9.84 -4.81
C ALA A 72 -11.85 11.13 -4.08
N ASP A 73 -12.33 12.26 -4.54
CA ASP A 73 -12.17 13.57 -3.91
C ASP A 73 -12.67 13.61 -2.46
N TYR A 74 -13.84 13.02 -2.20
CA TYR A 74 -14.36 12.90 -0.83
C TYR A 74 -13.47 11.97 -0.01
N GLN A 75 -13.13 10.82 -0.55
CA GLN A 75 -12.29 9.82 0.13
C GLN A 75 -10.98 10.42 0.60
N VAL A 76 -10.31 11.20 -0.22
CA VAL A 76 -8.99 11.78 0.10
C VAL A 76 -9.10 13.04 0.96
N TYR A 77 -9.99 13.97 0.59
CA TYR A 77 -9.94 15.33 1.16
C TYR A 77 -11.03 15.65 2.17
N GLN A 78 -12.06 14.84 2.28
CA GLN A 78 -13.20 15.15 3.13
C GLN A 78 -13.50 14.08 4.18
N ARG A 79 -13.06 12.84 3.95
CA ARG A 79 -13.29 11.71 4.83
C ARG A 79 -12.60 11.94 6.20
N PRO A 80 -13.29 11.67 7.32
CA PRO A 80 -12.69 11.74 8.66
C PRO A 80 -11.53 10.76 8.85
N VAL A 81 -10.60 11.09 9.75
CA VAL A 81 -9.42 10.26 10.10
C VAL A 81 -9.81 8.81 10.42
N GLY A 82 -10.84 8.60 11.26
CA GLY A 82 -11.27 7.25 11.66
C GLY A 82 -11.89 6.40 10.56
N GLN A 83 -12.08 6.95 9.36
CA GLN A 83 -12.61 6.22 8.20
C GLN A 83 -11.53 5.83 7.19
N TRP A 84 -10.27 6.14 7.46
CA TRP A 84 -9.15 5.67 6.67
C TRP A 84 -8.76 4.25 7.08
N HIS A 85 -8.38 3.43 6.11
CA HIS A 85 -8.16 2.00 6.29
C HIS A 85 -6.83 1.49 5.68
N HIS A 86 -5.85 2.39 5.53
CA HIS A 86 -4.52 1.99 5.10
C HIS A 86 -3.79 1.16 6.16
N ALA A 87 -2.83 0.35 5.76
CA ALA A 87 -1.94 -0.34 6.68
C ALA A 87 -0.95 0.62 7.34
N ALA A 88 -0.55 0.35 8.57
CA ALA A 88 0.40 1.20 9.32
C ALA A 88 1.74 1.39 8.56
N LEU A 89 2.19 0.35 7.85
CA LEU A 89 3.42 0.39 7.07
C LEU A 89 3.38 1.48 5.99
N THR A 90 2.26 1.66 5.28
CA THR A 90 2.17 2.59 4.14
C THR A 90 2.19 4.05 4.55
N ALA A 91 1.70 4.37 5.75
CA ALA A 91 1.60 5.74 6.26
C ALA A 91 2.69 6.12 7.26
N ALA A 92 3.58 5.21 7.62
CA ALA A 92 4.63 5.49 8.59
C ALA A 92 5.47 6.71 8.17
N PRO A 93 5.78 7.63 9.12
CA PRO A 93 6.48 8.88 8.81
C PRO A 93 7.82 8.66 8.13
N ARG A 94 8.26 9.65 7.35
CA ARG A 94 9.60 9.64 6.74
C ARG A 94 10.68 9.66 7.83
N SER A 95 11.70 8.81 7.68
CA SER A 95 12.88 8.77 8.53
C SER A 95 14.16 8.81 7.70
N ASP A 96 14.83 7.69 7.46
CA ASP A 96 16.02 7.60 6.61
C ASP A 96 15.74 6.87 5.28
N TRP A 97 16.67 6.99 4.34
CA TRP A 97 16.54 6.40 3.01
C TRP A 97 16.46 4.88 3.02
N ALA A 98 17.21 4.21 3.89
CA ALA A 98 17.20 2.75 3.97
C ALA A 98 15.86 2.23 4.50
N GLU A 99 15.25 2.93 5.45
CA GLU A 99 13.92 2.62 5.95
C GLU A 99 12.87 2.82 4.85
N TRP A 100 12.93 3.93 4.09
CA TRP A 100 12.04 4.13 2.96
C TRP A 100 12.16 3.01 1.91
N VAL A 101 13.38 2.66 1.51
CA VAL A 101 13.63 1.58 0.55
C VAL A 101 13.09 0.25 1.05
N PHE A 102 13.33 -0.07 2.34
CA PHE A 102 12.85 -1.31 2.94
C PHE A 102 11.32 -1.36 2.99
N ARG A 103 10.69 -0.30 3.46
CA ARG A 103 9.24 -0.14 3.52
C ARG A 103 8.59 -0.28 2.14
N ARG A 104 9.14 0.44 1.16
CA ARG A 104 8.66 0.36 -0.22
C ARG A 104 8.77 -1.06 -0.78
N TYR A 105 9.92 -1.71 -0.61
CA TYR A 105 10.11 -3.09 -1.04
C TYR A 105 9.08 -4.05 -0.42
N LEU A 106 8.83 -3.96 0.88
CA LEU A 106 7.85 -4.80 1.56
C LEU A 106 6.45 -4.59 1.00
N TYR A 107 6.09 -3.33 0.78
CA TYR A 107 4.79 -2.98 0.20
C TYR A 107 4.66 -3.54 -1.22
N GLU A 108 5.64 -3.36 -2.08
CA GLU A 108 5.63 -3.85 -3.46
C GLU A 108 5.50 -5.39 -3.55
N VAL A 109 6.19 -6.10 -2.67
CA VAL A 109 6.04 -7.56 -2.59
C VAL A 109 4.60 -7.92 -2.18
N PHE A 110 4.07 -7.28 -1.15
CA PHE A 110 2.70 -7.51 -0.71
C PHE A 110 1.69 -7.17 -1.81
N ASP A 111 1.82 -6.00 -2.43
CA ASP A 111 0.88 -5.55 -3.45
C ASP A 111 0.89 -6.46 -4.68
N SER A 112 2.04 -6.93 -5.11
CA SER A 112 2.15 -7.90 -6.22
C SER A 112 1.35 -9.19 -5.95
N ILE A 113 1.32 -9.65 -4.69
CA ILE A 113 0.58 -10.83 -4.24
C ILE A 113 -0.91 -10.51 -4.15
N ARG A 114 -1.27 -9.39 -3.53
CA ARG A 114 -2.64 -8.90 -3.39
C ARG A 114 -3.30 -8.70 -4.76
N ARG A 115 -2.64 -8.03 -5.70
CA ARG A 115 -3.16 -7.82 -7.07
C ARG A 115 -3.39 -9.14 -7.80
N ARG A 116 -2.48 -10.10 -7.67
CA ARG A 116 -2.68 -11.43 -8.23
C ARG A 116 -3.92 -12.10 -7.65
N ALA A 117 -4.13 -12.05 -6.34
CA ALA A 117 -5.31 -12.60 -5.69
C ALA A 117 -6.61 -11.87 -6.13
N LEU A 118 -6.57 -10.54 -6.31
CA LEU A 118 -7.69 -9.75 -6.81
C LEU A 118 -8.13 -10.14 -8.23
N THR A 119 -7.25 -10.73 -9.06
CA THR A 119 -7.65 -11.22 -10.40
C THR A 119 -8.65 -12.36 -10.34
N HIS A 120 -8.81 -13.03 -9.22
CA HIS A 120 -9.80 -14.10 -9.03
C HIS A 120 -11.22 -13.57 -8.76
N ILE A 121 -11.37 -12.26 -8.51
CA ILE A 121 -12.68 -11.63 -8.36
C ILE A 121 -13.30 -11.40 -9.75
N PRO A 122 -14.49 -11.96 -10.04
CA PRO A 122 -15.10 -11.89 -11.36
C PRO A 122 -15.81 -10.54 -11.57
N PHE A 123 -15.11 -9.43 -11.38
CA PHE A 123 -15.57 -8.07 -11.60
C PHE A 123 -14.78 -7.41 -12.75
N PRO A 124 -15.31 -7.36 -13.99
CA PRO A 124 -14.57 -6.93 -15.16
C PRO A 124 -13.95 -5.54 -15.07
N PRO A 125 -14.56 -4.52 -14.43
CA PRO A 125 -13.90 -3.23 -14.24
C PRO A 125 -12.63 -3.33 -13.43
N LEU A 126 -12.61 -4.14 -12.33
CA LEU A 126 -11.42 -4.40 -11.53
C LEU A 126 -10.33 -5.09 -12.36
N LEU A 127 -10.69 -6.14 -13.13
CA LEU A 127 -9.73 -6.84 -13.98
C LEU A 127 -9.10 -5.91 -15.03
N ALA A 128 -9.87 -4.97 -15.57
CA ALA A 128 -9.37 -3.97 -16.51
C ALA A 128 -8.41 -2.98 -15.83
N ALA A 129 -8.71 -2.53 -14.61
CA ALA A 129 -7.85 -1.65 -13.83
C ALA A 129 -6.53 -2.36 -13.49
N LEU A 130 -6.57 -3.56 -12.94
CA LEU A 130 -5.39 -4.37 -12.63
C LEU A 130 -4.49 -4.56 -13.84
N LYS A 131 -5.07 -4.88 -14.99
CA LYS A 131 -4.31 -5.03 -16.26
C LYS A 131 -3.64 -3.72 -16.71
N LYS A 132 -4.27 -2.58 -16.47
CA LYS A 132 -3.70 -1.27 -16.82
C LYS A 132 -2.46 -0.97 -15.99
N MET A 133 -2.43 -1.36 -14.72
CA MET A 133 -1.33 -1.13 -13.77
C MET A 133 -0.16 -2.13 -13.93
N ASP A 134 -0.36 -3.29 -14.55
CA ASP A 134 0.59 -4.41 -14.56
C ASP A 134 2.04 -4.03 -14.92
N HIS A 135 2.25 -3.10 -15.86
CA HIS A 135 3.61 -2.72 -16.28
C HIS A 135 4.28 -1.78 -15.28
N GLU A 136 3.52 -0.82 -14.74
CA GLU A 136 3.98 0.12 -13.74
C GLU A 136 4.40 -0.64 -12.48
N GLU A 137 3.55 -1.50 -12.00
CA GLU A 137 3.76 -2.33 -10.81
C GLU A 137 4.89 -3.36 -10.95
N ALA A 138 5.09 -3.92 -12.13
CA ALA A 138 6.25 -4.77 -12.38
C ALA A 138 7.56 -3.99 -12.27
N TYR A 139 7.56 -2.72 -12.70
CA TYR A 139 8.69 -1.81 -12.54
C TYR A 139 8.89 -1.43 -11.06
N HIS A 140 7.83 -1.09 -10.34
CA HIS A 140 7.87 -0.75 -8.92
C HIS A 140 8.57 -1.84 -8.10
N LEU A 141 8.13 -3.08 -8.24
CA LEU A 141 8.72 -4.22 -7.54
C LEU A 141 10.19 -4.46 -7.94
N ALA A 142 10.51 -4.35 -9.25
CA ALA A 142 11.88 -4.51 -9.73
C ALA A 142 12.81 -3.42 -9.18
N HIS A 143 12.35 -2.17 -9.15
CA HIS A 143 13.05 -1.03 -8.59
C HIS A 143 13.32 -1.22 -7.08
N GLY A 144 12.28 -1.54 -6.30
CA GLY A 144 12.41 -1.82 -4.86
C GLY A 144 13.42 -2.94 -4.57
N ARG A 145 13.38 -4.04 -5.33
CA ARG A 145 14.35 -5.14 -5.23
C ARG A 145 15.78 -4.71 -5.56
N SER A 146 15.95 -3.84 -6.57
CA SER A 146 17.26 -3.32 -6.96
C SER A 146 17.88 -2.49 -5.84
N LEU A 147 17.11 -1.58 -5.24
CA LEU A 147 17.55 -0.76 -4.12
C LEU A 147 17.86 -1.59 -2.87
N MET A 148 16.99 -2.53 -2.52
CA MET A 148 17.23 -3.46 -1.40
C MET A 148 18.51 -4.27 -1.58
N ARG A 149 18.75 -4.76 -2.79
CA ARG A 149 19.99 -5.47 -3.12
C ARG A 149 21.21 -4.56 -2.92
N THR A 150 21.12 -3.32 -3.36
CA THR A 150 22.21 -2.33 -3.21
C THR A 150 22.52 -2.08 -1.75
N LEU A 151 21.49 -1.87 -0.91
CA LEU A 151 21.65 -1.69 0.53
C LEU A 151 22.20 -2.95 1.23
N ALA A 152 21.67 -4.11 0.91
CA ALA A 152 22.05 -5.37 1.55
C ALA A 152 23.45 -5.84 1.21
N LEU A 153 23.93 -5.61 0.00
CA LEU A 153 25.26 -5.98 -0.47
C LEU A 153 26.29 -4.86 -0.34
N GLY A 154 25.88 -3.70 0.18
CA GLY A 154 26.74 -2.58 0.51
C GLY A 154 27.70 -2.85 1.69
N GLY A 155 28.46 -1.85 2.07
CA GLY A 155 29.39 -1.94 3.20
C GLY A 155 28.69 -2.03 4.56
N SER A 156 29.49 -2.13 5.62
CA SER A 156 28.98 -2.25 7.00
C SER A 156 28.05 -1.10 7.43
N GLU A 157 28.28 0.10 6.93
CA GLU A 157 27.43 1.26 7.19
C GLU A 157 26.05 1.11 6.57
N SER A 158 25.97 0.76 5.28
CA SER A 158 24.71 0.47 4.58
C SER A 158 23.93 -0.63 5.29
N ARG A 159 24.64 -1.68 5.73
CA ARG A 159 24.03 -2.78 6.48
C ARG A 159 23.45 -2.32 7.81
N ALA A 160 24.15 -1.46 8.56
CA ALA A 160 23.66 -0.94 9.83
C ALA A 160 22.38 -0.09 9.67
N TYR A 161 22.26 0.66 8.57
CA TYR A 161 21.01 1.37 8.24
C TYR A 161 19.88 0.39 7.97
N LEU A 162 20.14 -0.64 7.16
CA LEU A 162 19.12 -1.65 6.85
C LEU A 162 18.69 -2.45 8.08
N ASP A 163 19.61 -2.78 8.99
CA ASP A 163 19.27 -3.48 10.23
C ASP A 163 18.35 -2.64 11.14
N ARG A 164 18.51 -1.31 11.14
CA ARG A 164 17.58 -0.39 11.83
C ARG A 164 16.22 -0.36 11.15
N ALA A 165 16.19 -0.25 9.82
CA ALA A 165 14.96 -0.28 9.04
C ALA A 165 14.15 -1.55 9.29
N LEU A 166 14.83 -2.71 9.30
CA LEU A 166 14.24 -4.00 9.66
C LEU A 166 13.59 -3.96 11.05
N ALA A 167 14.30 -3.44 12.05
CA ALA A 167 13.78 -3.38 13.42
C ALA A 167 12.56 -2.46 13.57
N GLN A 168 12.47 -1.41 12.77
CA GLN A 168 11.40 -0.42 12.83
C GLN A 168 10.16 -0.83 12.03
N ASP A 169 10.33 -1.29 10.80
CA ASP A 169 9.21 -1.53 9.89
C ASP A 169 8.68 -2.97 9.95
N TRP A 170 9.51 -3.96 10.35
CA TRP A 170 9.06 -5.35 10.43
C TRP A 170 7.83 -5.57 11.32
N PRO A 171 7.69 -4.90 12.47
CA PRO A 171 6.49 -5.00 13.31
C PRO A 171 5.22 -4.42 12.68
N LEU A 172 5.33 -3.60 11.63
CA LEU A 172 4.19 -2.99 10.93
C LEU A 172 3.64 -3.87 9.80
N VAL A 173 4.41 -4.88 9.37
CA VAL A 173 4.05 -5.75 8.24
C VAL A 173 2.74 -6.52 8.46
N PRO A 174 2.42 -7.03 9.65
CA PRO A 174 1.18 -7.79 9.86
C PRO A 174 -0.09 -7.06 9.46
N ASP A 175 -0.12 -5.73 9.59
CA ASP A 175 -1.28 -4.91 9.21
C ASP A 175 -1.61 -4.98 7.72
N LEU A 176 -0.63 -5.30 6.88
CA LEU A 176 -0.85 -5.45 5.43
C LEU A 176 -1.87 -6.54 5.09
N PHE A 177 -1.92 -7.61 5.89
CA PHE A 177 -2.75 -8.77 5.61
C PHE A 177 -4.19 -8.64 6.11
N GLU A 178 -4.49 -7.59 6.90
CA GLU A 178 -5.82 -7.39 7.46
C GLU A 178 -6.78 -6.73 6.47
N TRP A 179 -8.07 -7.06 6.61
CA TRP A 179 -9.17 -6.44 5.87
C TRP A 179 -10.13 -5.74 6.84
N THR A 180 -10.85 -4.74 6.36
CA THR A 180 -11.77 -3.93 7.20
C THR A 180 -13.21 -4.43 7.17
N GLY A 181 -13.53 -5.29 6.24
CA GLY A 181 -14.87 -5.88 6.10
C GLY A 181 -15.00 -7.19 6.86
N PRO A 182 -16.20 -7.79 6.81
CA PRO A 182 -16.38 -9.15 7.30
C PRO A 182 -15.38 -10.10 6.63
N ASP A 183 -14.84 -11.05 7.37
CA ASP A 183 -13.86 -12.05 6.89
C ASP A 183 -14.31 -12.82 5.64
N GLU A 184 -15.58 -12.69 5.27
CA GLU A 184 -16.22 -13.36 4.15
C GLU A 184 -16.43 -12.46 2.92
N SER A 185 -16.03 -11.18 2.96
CA SER A 185 -16.23 -10.24 1.83
C SER A 185 -15.65 -10.77 0.53
N TRP A 186 -14.47 -11.42 0.59
CA TRP A 186 -13.79 -12.06 -0.53
C TRP A 186 -14.26 -13.51 -0.74
N ALA A 187 -14.78 -14.19 0.30
CA ALA A 187 -15.27 -15.56 0.22
C ALA A 187 -16.50 -15.69 -0.70
N GLY A 188 -17.37 -14.70 -0.71
CA GLY A 188 -18.51 -14.62 -1.64
C GLY A 188 -18.10 -14.67 -3.12
N PHE A 189 -16.85 -14.33 -3.44
CA PHE A 189 -16.27 -14.44 -4.78
C PHE A 189 -15.43 -15.70 -5.00
N ALA A 190 -15.35 -16.60 -4.02
CA ALA A 190 -14.43 -17.76 -4.01
C ALA A 190 -12.95 -17.37 -4.16
N ALA A 191 -12.58 -16.13 -3.83
CA ALA A 191 -11.23 -15.58 -3.93
C ALA A 191 -10.41 -15.93 -2.66
N HIS A 192 -10.25 -17.22 -2.38
CA HIS A 192 -9.58 -17.72 -1.17
C HIS A 192 -8.13 -17.24 -1.01
N ASP A 193 -7.47 -16.87 -2.11
CA ASP A 193 -6.10 -16.30 -2.09
C ASP A 193 -6.04 -14.93 -1.42
N LEU A 194 -7.19 -14.25 -1.21
CA LEU A 194 -7.29 -13.01 -0.44
C LEU A 194 -7.36 -13.25 1.08
N ALA A 195 -7.47 -14.50 1.53
CA ALA A 195 -7.43 -14.79 2.96
C ALA A 195 -6.13 -14.29 3.59
N PRO A 196 -6.16 -13.61 4.76
CA PRO A 196 -4.98 -13.09 5.44
C PRO A 196 -3.85 -14.11 5.55
N SER A 197 -4.17 -15.35 5.89
CA SER A 197 -3.19 -16.44 6.01
C SER A 197 -2.54 -16.83 4.68
N MET A 198 -3.26 -16.73 3.55
CA MET A 198 -2.73 -17.03 2.22
C MET A 198 -1.83 -15.90 1.73
N LEU A 199 -2.27 -14.65 1.85
CA LEU A 199 -1.46 -13.47 1.52
C LEU A 199 -0.15 -13.48 2.32
N ARG A 200 -0.22 -13.73 3.64
CA ARG A 200 0.92 -13.82 4.53
C ARG A 200 1.88 -14.94 4.11
N SER A 201 1.39 -16.15 3.88
CA SER A 201 2.21 -17.29 3.49
C SER A 201 2.96 -17.04 2.18
N HIS A 202 2.30 -16.45 1.18
CA HIS A 202 2.93 -16.09 -0.08
C HIS A 202 3.98 -14.98 0.11
N PHE A 203 3.67 -13.96 0.90
CA PHE A 203 4.59 -12.88 1.23
C PHE A 203 5.86 -13.39 1.91
N GLU A 204 5.71 -14.18 2.97
CA GLU A 204 6.84 -14.78 3.69
C GLU A 204 7.72 -15.61 2.75
N SER A 205 7.12 -16.40 1.87
CA SER A 205 7.85 -17.22 0.89
C SER A 205 8.69 -16.38 -0.08
N VAL A 206 8.14 -15.27 -0.58
CA VAL A 206 8.84 -14.36 -1.51
C VAL A 206 9.97 -13.63 -0.79
N VAL A 207 9.68 -13.02 0.38
CA VAL A 207 10.66 -12.23 1.12
C VAL A 207 11.81 -13.09 1.64
N GLN A 208 11.52 -14.34 2.07
CA GLN A 208 12.58 -15.29 2.48
C GLN A 208 13.54 -15.62 1.34
N LEU A 209 13.03 -15.81 0.13
CA LEU A 209 13.86 -16.07 -1.05
C LEU A 209 14.73 -14.84 -1.40
N ASP A 210 14.15 -13.66 -1.39
CA ASP A 210 14.88 -12.42 -1.67
C ASP A 210 15.96 -12.17 -0.61
N PHE A 211 15.64 -12.34 0.68
CA PHE A 211 16.58 -12.18 1.80
C PHE A 211 17.73 -13.17 1.72
N ALA A 212 17.45 -14.45 1.41
CA ALA A 212 18.50 -15.46 1.20
C ALA A 212 19.43 -15.05 0.04
N GLY A 213 18.86 -14.52 -1.05
CA GLY A 213 19.62 -14.02 -2.20
C GLY A 213 20.51 -12.81 -1.90
N TRP A 214 20.19 -12.04 -0.86
CA TRP A 214 20.93 -10.85 -0.41
C TRP A 214 21.79 -11.08 0.85
N ASN A 215 21.90 -12.31 1.32
CA ASN A 215 22.58 -12.66 2.59
C ASN A 215 22.02 -11.90 3.80
N LEU A 216 20.70 -11.65 3.81
CA LEU A 216 19.96 -11.09 4.93
C LEU A 216 19.46 -12.21 5.84
N THR A 217 19.53 -11.98 7.14
CA THR A 217 18.94 -12.89 8.12
C THR A 217 17.42 -12.65 8.17
N TRP A 218 16.64 -13.72 8.18
CA TRP A 218 15.20 -13.64 8.41
C TRP A 218 14.93 -13.06 9.80
N PRO A 219 14.12 -11.99 9.95
CA PRO A 219 13.95 -11.33 11.25
C PRO A 219 13.15 -12.13 12.28
N GLY A 220 12.57 -13.23 11.88
CA GLY A 220 11.71 -14.06 12.73
C GLY A 220 10.24 -14.00 12.32
N ASP A 221 9.37 -14.51 13.17
CA ASP A 221 7.93 -14.47 12.95
C ASP A 221 7.44 -13.02 12.80
N LEU A 222 6.57 -12.80 11.84
CA LEU A 222 5.91 -11.49 11.64
C LEU A 222 5.02 -11.07 12.83
N GLY A 223 4.65 -12.01 13.69
CA GLY A 223 3.70 -11.73 14.77
C GLY A 223 2.26 -11.58 14.27
N SER A 224 1.42 -10.97 15.07
CA SER A 224 0.03 -10.66 14.73
C SER A 224 -0.12 -9.16 14.49
N ALA A 225 -1.09 -8.80 13.66
CA ALA A 225 -1.50 -7.42 13.49
C ALA A 225 -2.00 -6.84 14.83
N SER A 226 -1.93 -5.52 14.94
CA SER A 226 -2.53 -4.80 16.04
C SER A 226 -4.06 -4.99 16.06
N GLU A 227 -4.68 -4.99 17.25
CA GLU A 227 -6.16 -4.94 17.35
C GLU A 227 -6.77 -3.72 16.65
N LYS A 228 -5.96 -2.71 16.38
CA LYS A 228 -6.33 -1.48 15.66
C LYS A 228 -5.82 -1.47 14.22
N ALA A 229 -5.39 -2.61 13.70
CA ALA A 229 -4.96 -2.70 12.31
C ALA A 229 -6.03 -2.08 11.39
N ARG A 230 -5.58 -1.20 10.47
CA ARG A 230 -6.47 -0.47 9.55
C ARG A 230 -7.57 0.38 10.22
N HIS A 231 -7.41 0.73 11.50
CA HIS A 231 -8.31 1.60 12.26
C HIS A 231 -7.52 2.75 12.90
N HIS A 232 -7.75 3.98 12.44
CA HIS A 232 -6.91 5.14 12.77
C HIS A 232 -7.62 6.17 13.67
N GLU A 233 -8.66 5.78 14.39
CA GLU A 233 -9.31 6.68 15.35
C GLU A 233 -8.30 7.25 16.35
N GLY A 234 -8.23 8.58 16.42
CA GLY A 234 -7.34 9.28 17.34
C GLY A 234 -5.86 9.31 16.92
N SER A 235 -5.49 8.90 15.70
CA SER A 235 -4.13 9.04 15.19
C SER A 235 -3.81 10.52 14.95
N GLY A 236 -2.92 11.08 15.79
CA GLY A 236 -2.44 12.46 15.65
C GLY A 236 -1.60 12.66 14.40
N ASP A 237 -0.77 11.69 14.05
CA ASP A 237 0.10 11.75 12.86
C ASP A 237 -0.71 11.75 11.57
N LEU A 238 -1.71 10.87 11.46
CA LEU A 238 -2.61 10.86 10.30
C LEU A 238 -3.41 12.17 10.21
N ALA A 239 -3.90 12.68 11.34
CA ALA A 239 -4.61 13.96 11.35
C ALA A 239 -3.72 15.12 10.86
N ALA A 240 -2.45 15.17 11.27
CA ALA A 240 -1.49 16.17 10.82
C ALA A 240 -1.23 16.05 9.31
N LEU A 241 -0.98 14.83 8.81
CA LEU A 241 -0.79 14.53 7.40
C LEU A 241 -2.00 14.98 6.56
N LEU A 242 -3.21 14.59 6.97
CA LEU A 242 -4.43 14.95 6.24
C LEU A 242 -4.71 16.46 6.26
N ASN A 243 -4.33 17.16 7.32
CA ASN A 243 -4.46 18.62 7.38
C ASN A 243 -3.51 19.28 6.38
N GLU A 244 -2.26 18.82 6.28
CA GLU A 244 -1.30 19.30 5.30
C GLU A 244 -1.80 19.08 3.87
N MET A 245 -2.24 17.88 3.54
CA MET A 245 -2.82 17.55 2.22
C MET A 245 -4.00 18.44 1.85
N ARG A 246 -4.79 18.86 2.83
CA ARG A 246 -6.02 19.65 2.64
C ARG A 246 -5.78 21.17 2.64
N GLU A 247 -4.60 21.65 3.00
CA GLU A 247 -4.35 23.07 3.27
C GLU A 247 -4.72 23.96 2.08
N VAL A 248 -4.27 23.62 0.88
CA VAL A 248 -4.59 24.42 -0.34
C VAL A 248 -6.09 24.38 -0.63
N ARG A 249 -6.74 23.22 -0.45
CA ARG A 249 -8.15 23.03 -0.74
C ARG A 249 -9.07 23.76 0.24
N VAL A 250 -8.68 23.87 1.50
CA VAL A 250 -9.40 24.66 2.52
C VAL A 250 -9.38 26.14 2.16
N VAL A 251 -8.27 26.66 1.66
CA VAL A 251 -8.12 28.08 1.25
C VAL A 251 -8.87 28.35 -0.05
N ALA A 252 -8.93 27.39 -0.97
CA ALA A 252 -9.50 27.53 -2.31
C ALA A 252 -10.75 26.68 -2.54
N THR A 253 -11.67 26.63 -1.59
CA THR A 253 -12.87 25.79 -1.58
C THR A 253 -13.79 25.91 -2.80
N LYS A 254 -13.65 26.97 -3.61
CA LYS A 254 -14.44 27.23 -4.83
C LYS A 254 -13.64 27.01 -6.12
N ALA A 255 -12.36 26.63 -6.02
CA ALA A 255 -11.58 26.35 -7.22
C ALA A 255 -12.00 24.98 -7.79
N ALA A 256 -12.21 24.93 -9.10
CA ALA A 256 -12.28 23.67 -9.83
C ALA A 256 -10.85 23.27 -10.16
N TRP A 257 -10.47 22.09 -9.73
CA TRP A 257 -9.16 21.51 -9.98
C TRP A 257 -9.26 20.49 -11.11
#